data_6a39a1bfed932922203823ad565ee98d
#
_entry.id   6a39a1bfed932922203823ad565ee98d
#
_cell.length_a   1.000
_cell.length_b   1.000
_cell.length_c   1.000
_cell.angle_alpha   90.00
_cell.angle_beta   90.00
_cell.angle_gamma   90.00
#
_symmetry.space_group_name_H-M   'P 1'
#
loop_
_entity.id
_entity.type
_entity.pdbx_description
1 polymer ?
#
loop_
_entity_poly.entity_id
_entity_poly.type
_entity_poly.pdbx_seq_one_letter_code
_entity_poly.pdbx_strand_id
1 'polypeptide(L)'
;AASDVYKRQACCSLQLFSQEKFPDGKMIPDWFYQNEKTDISIMGKKFLITDYGVVNDSTLLQTEKIQAVIDLASDNGGGVVVIPEGTYLSGALFFKPGTHLHLESKAILKGSDDISNFPVIETRMEGQNLKYFSALINVDKIDGFTLSGKGTIDGNGERYWKSFWLRRRVIPKCTNMDELRPRLLHISHSNNVQISDVRLVNSPFWTTHIYKCDSVKLLDLHIYSPSSPVKAPSTDAIDIDACKNVLVKGCYMSVNDDAIALKGGKGPWADQDPDNGGNCDIIIEDCTFGFCHGVLT
;
A
#
# COMPACT_ATOMS: atom_id res chain seq x y z
N ALA A 1 -67.40 23.96 -1.68
CA ALA A 1 -66.34 22.99 -1.84
C ALA A 1 -65.06 23.77 -2.01
N ALA A 2 -64.26 23.88 -0.95
CA ALA A 2 -62.98 24.53 -0.95
C ALA A 2 -61.89 23.43 -1.09
N SER A 3 -61.05 23.59 -2.08
CA SER A 3 -59.89 22.72 -2.30
C SER A 3 -58.71 23.27 -1.50
N ASP A 4 -58.28 22.55 -0.48
CA ASP A 4 -57.06 22.82 0.25
C ASP A 4 -55.83 22.39 -0.57
N VAL A 5 -55.08 23.39 -1.04
CA VAL A 5 -53.77 23.20 -1.69
C VAL A 5 -52.74 23.19 -0.57
N TYR A 6 -52.26 22.01 -0.21
CA TYR A 6 -51.08 21.86 0.66
C TYR A 6 -49.83 22.30 -0.08
N LYS A 7 -49.32 23.49 0.23
CA LYS A 7 -47.95 23.90 -0.12
C LYS A 7 -46.96 23.14 0.76
N ARG A 8 -46.30 22.11 0.20
CA ARG A 8 -45.07 21.57 0.81
C ARG A 8 -43.96 22.60 0.70
N GLN A 9 -43.66 23.22 1.81
CA GLN A 9 -42.46 24.03 1.98
C GLN A 9 -41.28 23.07 2.16
N ALA A 10 -40.46 22.87 1.15
CA ALA A 10 -39.17 22.19 1.27
C ALA A 10 -38.24 23.12 2.06
N CYS A 11 -38.07 22.86 3.36
CA CYS A 11 -36.95 23.43 4.12
C CYS A 11 -35.66 22.79 3.63
N CYS A 12 -34.98 23.44 2.70
CA CYS A 12 -33.55 23.22 2.50
C CYS A 12 -32.85 23.76 3.74
N SER A 13 -32.56 22.90 4.71
CA SER A 13 -31.58 23.20 5.73
C SER A 13 -30.19 23.17 5.05
N LEU A 14 -29.67 24.34 4.68
CA LEU A 14 -28.26 24.53 4.44
C LEU A 14 -27.53 24.21 5.77
N GLN A 15 -27.07 22.99 5.95
CA GLN A 15 -26.05 22.70 6.94
C GLN A 15 -24.78 23.40 6.43
N LEU A 16 -24.48 24.56 6.98
CA LEU A 16 -23.16 25.16 6.95
C LEU A 16 -22.26 24.25 7.76
N PHE A 17 -21.64 23.26 7.12
CA PHE A 17 -20.48 22.60 7.68
C PHE A 17 -19.39 23.65 7.77
N SER A 18 -18.98 24.03 9.00
CA SER A 18 -17.76 24.77 9.19
C SER A 18 -16.65 23.87 8.66
N GLN A 19 -15.98 24.27 7.60
CA GLN A 19 -14.89 23.53 7.02
C GLN A 19 -13.82 23.36 8.11
N GLU A 20 -13.44 22.12 8.41
CA GLU A 20 -12.45 21.82 9.43
C GLU A 20 -11.07 22.32 9.01
N LYS A 21 -10.20 22.51 10.01
CA LYS A 21 -8.84 23.01 9.78
C LYS A 21 -7.82 22.04 10.32
N PHE A 22 -6.68 21.98 9.65
CA PHE A 22 -5.49 21.37 10.20
C PHE A 22 -5.00 22.13 11.45
N PRO A 23 -4.15 21.52 12.32
CA PRO A 23 -3.62 22.19 13.50
C PRO A 23 -2.85 23.50 13.23
N ASP A 24 -2.29 23.66 12.02
CA ASP A 24 -1.60 24.87 11.58
C ASP A 24 -2.57 25.99 11.12
N GLY A 25 -3.88 25.74 11.17
CA GLY A 25 -4.93 26.68 10.79
C GLY A 25 -5.31 26.68 9.30
N LYS A 26 -4.65 25.89 8.46
CA LYS A 26 -5.06 25.72 7.07
C LYS A 26 -6.39 24.99 6.97
N MET A 27 -7.21 25.39 6.00
CA MET A 27 -8.46 24.68 5.69
C MET A 27 -8.14 23.29 5.13
N ILE A 28 -8.86 22.27 5.60
CA ILE A 28 -8.76 20.93 5.05
C ILE A 28 -9.37 20.96 3.63
N PRO A 29 -8.60 20.61 2.58
CA PRO A 29 -9.11 20.55 1.22
C PRO A 29 -10.26 19.57 1.04
N ASP A 30 -11.22 19.90 0.16
CA ASP A 30 -12.37 19.05 -0.15
C ASP A 30 -11.97 17.62 -0.59
N TRP A 31 -10.80 17.48 -1.16
CA TRP A 31 -10.22 16.20 -1.55
C TRP A 31 -10.21 15.16 -0.41
N PHE A 32 -9.98 15.57 0.84
CA PHE A 32 -9.98 14.65 2.00
C PHE A 32 -11.38 14.11 2.34
N TYR A 33 -12.43 14.80 1.93
CA TYR A 33 -13.81 14.37 2.15
C TYR A 33 -14.38 13.49 1.01
N GLN A 34 -13.67 13.42 -0.11
CA GLN A 34 -14.02 12.56 -1.25
C GLN A 34 -13.50 11.15 -1.00
N ASN A 35 -14.35 10.28 -0.42
CA ASN A 35 -13.96 8.94 0.01
C ASN A 35 -14.43 7.84 -0.94
N GLU A 36 -14.87 8.20 -2.14
CA GLU A 36 -15.32 7.26 -3.14
C GLU A 36 -14.14 6.40 -3.61
N LYS A 37 -14.39 5.09 -3.64
CA LYS A 37 -13.43 4.14 -4.19
C LYS A 37 -13.48 4.19 -5.70
N THR A 38 -12.31 4.13 -6.30
CA THR A 38 -12.20 4.17 -7.76
C THR A 38 -12.93 2.99 -8.39
N ASP A 39 -13.86 3.27 -9.29
CA ASP A 39 -14.55 2.25 -10.08
C ASP A 39 -13.64 1.76 -11.20
N ILE A 40 -13.19 0.51 -11.10
CA ILE A 40 -12.32 -0.10 -12.11
C ILE A 40 -13.00 -0.27 -13.47
N SER A 41 -14.33 -0.13 -13.57
CA SER A 41 -15.05 -0.26 -14.85
C SER A 41 -14.76 0.91 -15.80
N ILE A 42 -14.34 2.06 -15.27
CA ILE A 42 -14.00 3.25 -16.05
C ILE A 42 -12.50 3.42 -16.27
N MET A 43 -11.66 2.52 -15.74
CA MET A 43 -10.20 2.61 -15.78
C MET A 43 -9.58 1.93 -17.00
N GLY A 44 -10.33 1.77 -18.08
CA GLY A 44 -9.86 1.17 -19.33
C GLY A 44 -10.06 -0.35 -19.40
N LYS A 45 -9.28 -0.97 -20.28
CA LYS A 45 -9.38 -2.41 -20.54
C LYS A 45 -8.93 -3.22 -19.32
N LYS A 46 -9.64 -4.34 -19.07
CA LYS A 46 -9.24 -5.34 -18.08
C LYS A 46 -8.38 -6.42 -18.75
N PHE A 47 -7.28 -6.75 -18.07
CA PHE A 47 -6.34 -7.80 -18.47
C PHE A 47 -6.38 -8.89 -17.40
N LEU A 48 -7.21 -9.92 -17.60
CA LEU A 48 -7.30 -11.03 -16.67
C LEU A 48 -6.07 -11.92 -16.84
N ILE A 49 -5.26 -12.09 -15.78
CA ILE A 49 -3.95 -12.77 -15.90
C ILE A 49 -4.06 -14.19 -16.45
N THR A 50 -5.17 -14.89 -16.16
CA THR A 50 -5.41 -16.26 -16.67
C THR A 50 -5.61 -16.33 -18.17
N ASP A 51 -6.09 -15.27 -18.82
CA ASP A 51 -6.24 -15.20 -20.28
C ASP A 51 -4.87 -15.16 -20.99
N TYR A 52 -3.81 -14.88 -20.25
CA TYR A 52 -2.42 -14.77 -20.72
C TYR A 52 -1.52 -15.89 -20.20
N GLY A 53 -2.12 -17.03 -19.79
CA GLY A 53 -1.38 -18.23 -19.42
C GLY A 53 -0.79 -18.26 -18.02
N VAL A 54 -1.23 -17.34 -17.13
CA VAL A 54 -0.98 -17.47 -15.70
C VAL A 54 -1.99 -18.48 -15.15
N VAL A 55 -1.51 -19.43 -14.35
CA VAL A 55 -2.35 -20.53 -13.83
C VAL A 55 -2.52 -20.42 -12.33
N ASN A 56 -3.68 -20.88 -11.82
CA ASN A 56 -3.94 -20.96 -10.39
C ASN A 56 -3.10 -22.09 -9.76
N ASP A 57 -1.86 -21.75 -9.39
CA ASP A 57 -0.91 -22.64 -8.75
C ASP A 57 -0.05 -21.87 -7.75
N SER A 58 -0.19 -22.20 -6.47
CA SER A 58 0.51 -21.55 -5.35
C SER A 58 1.99 -21.93 -5.22
N THR A 59 2.48 -22.88 -6.03
CA THR A 59 3.85 -23.41 -6.00
C THR A 59 4.67 -23.03 -7.22
N LEU A 60 4.01 -22.71 -8.33
CA LEU A 60 4.64 -22.30 -9.58
C LEU A 60 4.95 -20.81 -9.56
N LEU A 61 6.24 -20.45 -9.61
CA LEU A 61 6.65 -19.05 -9.77
C LEU A 61 6.27 -18.53 -11.15
N GLN A 62 5.47 -17.46 -11.20
CA GLN A 62 4.91 -16.92 -12.43
C GLN A 62 5.18 -15.42 -12.63
N THR A 63 6.22 -14.92 -11.99
CA THR A 63 6.60 -13.50 -12.01
C THR A 63 6.68 -12.95 -13.43
N GLU A 64 7.42 -13.61 -14.31
CA GLU A 64 7.60 -13.16 -15.70
C GLU A 64 6.29 -13.09 -16.48
N LYS A 65 5.40 -14.08 -16.29
CA LYS A 65 4.09 -14.10 -16.95
C LYS A 65 3.19 -12.98 -16.45
N ILE A 66 3.14 -12.76 -15.13
CA ILE A 66 2.32 -11.67 -14.56
C ILE A 66 2.89 -10.31 -14.97
N GLN A 67 4.23 -10.17 -14.96
CA GLN A 67 4.89 -8.95 -15.44
C GLN A 67 4.58 -8.68 -16.91
N ALA A 68 4.58 -9.72 -17.76
CA ALA A 68 4.24 -9.57 -19.18
C ALA A 68 2.80 -9.06 -19.39
N VAL A 69 1.86 -9.40 -18.49
CA VAL A 69 0.50 -8.84 -18.53
C VAL A 69 0.48 -7.37 -18.17
N ILE A 70 1.27 -6.96 -17.15
CA ILE A 70 1.42 -5.56 -16.77
C ILE A 70 2.03 -4.77 -17.95
N ASP A 71 3.06 -5.31 -18.56
CA ASP A 71 3.74 -4.70 -19.69
C ASP A 71 2.79 -4.54 -20.89
N LEU A 72 2.04 -5.59 -21.19
CA LEU A 72 1.01 -5.58 -22.25
C LEU A 72 -0.07 -4.52 -21.97
N ALA A 73 -0.53 -4.40 -20.74
CA ALA A 73 -1.51 -3.39 -20.37
C ALA A 73 -0.97 -1.98 -20.62
N SER A 74 0.29 -1.73 -20.24
CA SER A 74 0.95 -0.44 -20.50
C SER A 74 1.09 -0.16 -21.99
N ASP A 75 1.54 -1.14 -22.77
CA ASP A 75 1.76 -1.01 -24.22
C ASP A 75 0.43 -0.77 -24.99
N ASN A 76 -0.70 -1.17 -24.40
CA ASN A 76 -2.05 -0.91 -24.93
C ASN A 76 -2.65 0.43 -24.44
N GLY A 77 -1.86 1.31 -23.85
CA GLY A 77 -2.31 2.61 -23.38
C GLY A 77 -2.86 2.61 -21.95
N GLY A 78 -2.60 1.56 -21.19
CA GLY A 78 -3.04 1.41 -19.82
C GLY A 78 -4.21 0.42 -19.65
N GLY A 79 -4.61 0.23 -18.40
CA GLY A 79 -5.73 -0.63 -18.01
C GLY A 79 -5.54 -1.33 -16.69
N VAL A 80 -6.46 -2.21 -16.36
CA VAL A 80 -6.50 -2.90 -15.07
C VAL A 80 -6.04 -4.34 -15.22
N VAL A 81 -4.92 -4.69 -14.60
CA VAL A 81 -4.49 -6.07 -14.43
C VAL A 81 -5.34 -6.72 -13.35
N VAL A 82 -6.06 -7.77 -13.69
CA VAL A 82 -7.01 -8.44 -12.79
C VAL A 82 -6.46 -9.80 -12.39
N ILE A 83 -6.38 -10.01 -11.08
CA ILE A 83 -6.06 -11.31 -10.48
C ILE A 83 -7.38 -11.94 -10.04
N PRO A 84 -7.85 -13.03 -10.71
CA PRO A 84 -9.10 -13.70 -10.36
C PRO A 84 -8.96 -14.60 -9.14
N GLU A 85 -10.06 -15.18 -8.67
CA GLU A 85 -10.06 -16.18 -7.58
C GLU A 85 -9.00 -17.26 -7.82
N GLY A 86 -8.16 -17.51 -6.81
CA GLY A 86 -7.05 -18.47 -6.87
C GLY A 86 -5.81 -17.95 -6.15
N THR A 87 -4.74 -18.74 -6.17
CA THR A 87 -3.45 -18.37 -5.56
C THR A 87 -2.36 -18.38 -6.61
N TYR A 88 -1.66 -17.25 -6.75
CA TYR A 88 -0.67 -17.00 -7.79
C TYR A 88 0.65 -16.59 -7.14
N LEU A 89 1.70 -17.41 -7.30
CA LEU A 89 3.02 -17.16 -6.72
C LEU A 89 3.84 -16.23 -7.63
N SER A 90 4.37 -15.17 -7.05
CA SER A 90 5.19 -14.19 -7.78
C SER A 90 6.37 -13.69 -6.93
N GLY A 91 7.45 -13.34 -7.60
CA GLY A 91 8.47 -12.39 -7.12
C GLY A 91 8.04 -10.96 -7.40
N ALA A 92 9.02 -10.04 -7.47
CA ALA A 92 8.77 -8.62 -7.66
C ALA A 92 8.05 -8.29 -8.96
N LEU A 93 7.00 -7.47 -8.86
CA LEU A 93 6.24 -6.92 -9.97
C LEU A 93 6.42 -5.40 -10.02
N PHE A 94 6.62 -4.87 -11.22
CA PHE A 94 6.83 -3.45 -11.48
C PHE A 94 5.69 -2.91 -12.35
N PHE A 95 4.88 -2.04 -11.78
CA PHE A 95 3.81 -1.38 -12.48
C PHE A 95 4.34 -0.25 -13.37
N LYS A 96 3.58 0.09 -14.40
CA LYS A 96 3.93 1.10 -15.40
C LYS A 96 2.84 2.19 -15.49
N PRO A 97 3.14 3.35 -16.05
CA PRO A 97 2.14 4.41 -16.22
C PRO A 97 0.86 3.91 -16.87
N GLY A 98 -0.29 4.31 -16.30
CA GLY A 98 -1.62 3.92 -16.75
C GLY A 98 -2.05 2.49 -16.39
N THR A 99 -1.20 1.71 -15.70
CA THR A 99 -1.58 0.35 -15.26
C THR A 99 -2.05 0.34 -13.81
N HIS A 100 -3.04 -0.48 -13.52
CA HIS A 100 -3.67 -0.62 -12.21
C HIS A 100 -3.78 -2.10 -11.84
N LEU A 101 -3.96 -2.39 -10.55
CA LEU A 101 -4.12 -3.77 -10.05
C LEU A 101 -5.47 -3.95 -9.36
N HIS A 102 -6.18 -5.00 -9.74
CA HIS A 102 -7.40 -5.42 -9.05
C HIS A 102 -7.33 -6.89 -8.66
N LEU A 103 -7.60 -7.17 -7.38
CA LEU A 103 -7.71 -8.53 -6.89
C LEU A 103 -9.19 -8.87 -6.64
N GLU A 104 -9.73 -9.83 -7.37
CA GLU A 104 -11.08 -10.32 -7.13
C GLU A 104 -11.22 -10.94 -5.74
N SER A 105 -12.46 -11.15 -5.31
CA SER A 105 -12.72 -11.87 -4.04
C SER A 105 -12.06 -13.25 -4.07
N LYS A 106 -11.39 -13.62 -2.97
CA LYS A 106 -10.60 -14.85 -2.82
C LYS A 106 -9.38 -14.99 -3.75
N ALA A 107 -9.02 -13.96 -4.51
CA ALA A 107 -7.74 -13.90 -5.18
C ALA A 107 -6.60 -13.75 -4.14
N ILE A 108 -5.51 -14.47 -4.33
CA ILE A 108 -4.31 -14.36 -3.51
C ILE A 108 -3.10 -14.18 -4.43
N LEU A 109 -2.49 -12.99 -4.38
CA LEU A 109 -1.16 -12.80 -4.92
C LEU A 109 -0.16 -13.13 -3.80
N LYS A 110 0.54 -14.25 -3.94
CA LYS A 110 1.47 -14.76 -2.95
C LYS A 110 2.91 -14.40 -3.33
N GLY A 111 3.64 -13.77 -2.43
CA GLY A 111 5.06 -13.48 -2.60
C GLY A 111 5.94 -14.73 -2.53
N SER A 112 7.03 -14.71 -3.27
CA SER A 112 8.06 -15.74 -3.15
C SER A 112 8.74 -15.65 -1.78
N ASP A 113 9.07 -16.78 -1.20
CA ASP A 113 9.91 -16.88 0.00
C ASP A 113 11.40 -17.02 -0.33
N ASP A 114 11.78 -16.91 -1.61
CA ASP A 114 13.16 -16.85 -2.07
C ASP A 114 13.50 -15.41 -2.49
N ILE A 115 14.47 -14.83 -1.78
CA ILE A 115 14.93 -13.45 -2.00
C ILE A 115 15.52 -13.21 -3.38
N SER A 116 16.01 -14.25 -4.06
CA SER A 116 16.55 -14.15 -5.41
C SER A 116 15.50 -13.73 -6.46
N ASN A 117 14.21 -13.84 -6.12
CA ASN A 117 13.09 -13.41 -6.95
C ASN A 117 12.74 -11.91 -6.76
N PHE A 118 13.58 -11.19 -6.01
CA PHE A 118 13.44 -9.75 -5.76
C PHE A 118 14.75 -9.06 -6.17
N PRO A 119 14.79 -8.42 -7.35
CA PRO A 119 16.01 -7.72 -7.78
C PRO A 119 16.40 -6.60 -6.83
N VAL A 120 17.70 -6.37 -6.71
CA VAL A 120 18.25 -5.22 -5.98
C VAL A 120 18.16 -3.99 -6.88
N ILE A 121 17.53 -2.94 -6.37
CA ILE A 121 17.32 -1.68 -7.06
C ILE A 121 17.77 -0.50 -6.19
N GLU A 122 17.98 0.66 -6.78
CA GLU A 122 18.07 1.91 -6.03
C GLU A 122 16.69 2.22 -5.45
N THR A 123 16.61 2.37 -4.14
CA THR A 123 15.33 2.57 -3.44
C THR A 123 15.54 3.27 -2.10
N ARG A 124 14.45 3.64 -1.46
CA ARG A 124 14.41 4.25 -0.14
C ARG A 124 14.28 3.18 0.95
N MET A 125 15.12 3.22 1.98
CA MET A 125 15.06 2.35 3.15
C MET A 125 15.61 3.04 4.39
N GLU A 126 14.91 2.92 5.52
CA GLU A 126 15.36 3.47 6.80
C GLU A 126 15.76 4.96 6.73
N GLY A 127 15.04 5.78 5.94
CA GLY A 127 15.34 7.20 5.78
C GLY A 127 16.57 7.50 4.92
N GLN A 128 17.04 6.57 4.10
CA GLN A 128 18.21 6.71 3.22
C GLN A 128 17.94 6.10 1.84
N ASN A 129 18.51 6.69 0.80
CA ASN A 129 18.53 6.10 -0.54
C ASN A 129 19.72 5.17 -0.66
N LEU A 130 19.46 3.93 -1.06
CA LEU A 130 20.48 2.89 -1.15
C LEU A 130 20.04 1.74 -2.05
N LYS A 131 20.97 0.84 -2.37
CA LYS A 131 20.64 -0.41 -3.05
C LYS A 131 20.02 -1.40 -2.07
N TYR A 132 18.79 -1.81 -2.36
CA TYR A 132 18.05 -2.76 -1.54
C TYR A 132 17.14 -3.62 -2.40
N PHE A 133 16.62 -4.71 -1.85
CA PHE A 133 15.65 -5.55 -2.55
C PHE A 133 14.35 -4.79 -2.85
N SER A 134 13.83 -4.98 -4.05
CA SER A 134 12.52 -4.47 -4.45
C SER A 134 11.41 -5.05 -3.57
N ALA A 135 10.24 -4.43 -3.59
CA ALA A 135 9.03 -4.95 -2.98
C ALA A 135 8.37 -6.02 -3.87
N LEU A 136 7.34 -6.70 -3.34
CA LEU A 136 6.49 -7.55 -4.19
C LEU A 136 5.75 -6.71 -5.23
N ILE A 137 5.19 -5.58 -4.82
CA ILE A 137 4.56 -4.58 -5.71
C ILE A 137 5.39 -3.30 -5.68
N ASN A 138 5.85 -2.87 -6.84
CA ASN A 138 6.64 -1.66 -7.02
C ASN A 138 5.93 -0.69 -7.96
N VAL A 139 5.76 0.54 -7.50
CA VAL A 139 5.16 1.66 -8.25
C VAL A 139 6.08 2.86 -8.09
N ASP A 140 6.70 3.32 -9.17
CA ASP A 140 7.58 4.49 -9.14
C ASP A 140 7.24 5.46 -10.27
N LYS A 141 7.04 6.73 -9.93
CA LYS A 141 6.73 7.82 -10.88
C LYS A 141 5.48 7.53 -11.71
N ILE A 142 4.44 7.03 -11.07
CA ILE A 142 3.15 6.74 -11.69
C ILE A 142 2.10 7.66 -11.10
N ASP A 143 1.41 8.40 -11.96
CA ASP A 143 0.27 9.22 -11.58
C ASP A 143 -1.03 8.43 -11.75
N GLY A 144 -1.91 8.48 -10.74
CA GLY A 144 -3.22 7.84 -10.78
C GLY A 144 -3.24 6.33 -10.51
N PHE A 145 -2.18 5.73 -9.93
CA PHE A 145 -2.17 4.28 -9.65
C PHE A 145 -3.29 3.87 -8.68
N THR A 146 -3.98 2.79 -9.03
CA THR A 146 -5.01 2.20 -8.17
C THR A 146 -4.72 0.72 -7.91
N LEU A 147 -4.77 0.34 -6.63
CA LEU A 147 -4.81 -1.05 -6.17
C LEU A 147 -6.15 -1.27 -5.44
N SER A 148 -6.96 -2.19 -5.90
CA SER A 148 -8.33 -2.37 -5.41
C SER A 148 -8.78 -3.81 -5.35
N GLY A 149 -9.97 -4.03 -4.81
CA GLY A 149 -10.62 -5.34 -4.78
C GLY A 149 -10.61 -5.98 -3.38
N LYS A 150 -11.22 -7.16 -3.27
CA LYS A 150 -11.40 -7.87 -1.99
C LYS A 150 -10.47 -9.08 -1.83
N GLY A 151 -9.43 -9.15 -2.67
CA GLY A 151 -8.42 -10.20 -2.59
C GLY A 151 -7.33 -9.90 -1.56
N THR A 152 -6.32 -10.74 -1.55
CA THR A 152 -5.21 -10.72 -0.59
C THR A 152 -3.88 -10.62 -1.31
N ILE A 153 -3.01 -9.74 -0.84
CA ILE A 153 -1.59 -9.79 -1.14
C ILE A 153 -0.91 -10.39 0.08
N ASP A 154 -0.35 -11.59 -0.08
CA ASP A 154 0.31 -12.37 0.97
C ASP A 154 1.83 -12.33 0.74
N GLY A 155 2.55 -11.70 1.62
CA GLY A 155 4.01 -11.59 1.52
C GLY A 155 4.76 -12.89 1.77
N ASN A 156 4.08 -13.95 2.27
CA ASN A 156 4.68 -15.26 2.54
C ASN A 156 5.96 -15.17 3.41
N GLY A 157 5.94 -14.29 4.41
CA GLY A 157 7.11 -13.83 5.14
C GLY A 157 7.77 -14.81 6.10
N GLU A 158 7.15 -15.96 6.41
CA GLU A 158 7.57 -16.84 7.51
C GLU A 158 9.04 -17.31 7.40
N ARG A 159 9.51 -17.66 6.19
CA ARG A 159 10.90 -18.08 5.97
C ARG A 159 11.88 -16.95 6.27
N TYR A 160 11.55 -15.71 5.85
CA TYR A 160 12.35 -14.52 6.14
C TYR A 160 12.41 -14.22 7.63
N TRP A 161 11.27 -14.35 8.36
CA TRP A 161 11.23 -14.13 9.81
C TRP A 161 12.06 -15.16 10.56
N LYS A 162 11.99 -16.44 10.16
CA LYS A 162 12.81 -17.51 10.74
C LYS A 162 14.31 -17.22 10.55
N SER A 163 14.72 -16.78 9.35
CA SER A 163 16.09 -16.41 9.04
C SER A 163 16.56 -15.24 9.91
N PHE A 164 15.78 -14.18 10.03
CA PHE A 164 16.07 -13.03 10.89
C PHE A 164 16.29 -13.44 12.35
N TRP A 165 15.37 -14.22 12.91
CA TRP A 165 15.47 -14.66 14.31
C TRP A 165 16.62 -15.63 14.53
N LEU A 166 16.92 -16.49 13.56
CA LEU A 166 18.08 -17.39 13.61
C LEU A 166 19.37 -16.57 13.65
N ARG A 167 19.54 -15.61 12.77
CA ARG A 167 20.71 -14.71 12.75
C ARG A 167 20.83 -13.94 14.07
N ARG A 168 19.71 -13.41 14.59
CA ARG A 168 19.72 -12.63 15.84
C ARG A 168 20.09 -13.46 17.08
N ARG A 169 19.86 -14.79 17.06
CA ARG A 169 20.36 -15.68 18.12
C ARG A 169 21.89 -15.75 18.16
N VAL A 170 22.53 -15.69 16.98
CA VAL A 170 24.00 -15.74 16.84
C VAL A 170 24.61 -14.35 16.96
N ILE A 171 23.96 -13.33 16.43
CA ILE A 171 24.37 -11.94 16.43
C ILE A 171 23.29 -11.10 17.10
N PRO A 172 23.29 -10.94 18.45
CA PRO A 172 22.19 -10.26 19.17
C PRO A 172 21.92 -8.83 18.74
N LYS A 173 22.92 -8.15 18.16
CA LYS A 173 22.79 -6.78 17.64
C LYS A 173 22.39 -6.72 16.15
N CYS A 174 22.05 -7.85 15.56
CA CYS A 174 21.57 -7.92 14.18
C CYS A 174 20.41 -6.94 13.95
N THR A 175 20.55 -6.11 12.94
CA THR A 175 19.57 -5.10 12.50
C THR A 175 18.81 -5.56 11.26
N ASN A 176 17.86 -4.76 10.81
CA ASN A 176 17.16 -4.99 9.55
C ASN A 176 18.09 -4.89 8.33
N MET A 177 19.23 -4.20 8.46
CA MET A 177 20.22 -4.07 7.39
C MET A 177 21.22 -5.22 7.35
N ASP A 178 21.27 -6.07 8.38
CA ASP A 178 22.11 -7.27 8.41
C ASP A 178 21.39 -8.51 7.88
N GLU A 179 20.06 -8.56 7.99
CA GLU A 179 19.21 -9.62 7.44
C GLU A 179 18.12 -8.99 6.59
N LEU A 180 18.42 -8.85 5.30
CA LEU A 180 17.59 -8.13 4.35
C LEU A 180 16.35 -8.94 3.97
N ARG A 181 15.22 -8.25 3.81
CA ARG A 181 13.91 -8.83 3.50
C ARG A 181 13.13 -7.89 2.59
N PRO A 182 12.38 -8.39 1.59
CA PRO A 182 11.59 -7.52 0.72
C PRO A 182 10.41 -6.91 1.47
N ARG A 183 10.01 -5.69 1.09
CA ARG A 183 8.74 -5.08 1.49
C ARG A 183 7.58 -5.69 0.70
N LEU A 184 6.34 -5.50 1.17
CA LEU A 184 5.18 -5.95 0.42
C LEU A 184 4.81 -4.96 -0.70
N LEU A 185 4.57 -3.70 -0.35
CA LEU A 185 4.28 -2.62 -1.30
C LEU A 185 5.32 -1.51 -1.16
N HIS A 186 5.82 -1.01 -2.28
CA HIS A 186 6.62 0.22 -2.33
C HIS A 186 6.11 1.13 -3.43
N ILE A 187 5.66 2.32 -3.03
CA ILE A 187 5.13 3.33 -3.94
C ILE A 187 5.95 4.60 -3.74
N SER A 188 6.57 5.09 -4.80
CA SER A 188 7.46 6.24 -4.73
C SER A 188 7.21 7.24 -5.84
N HIS A 189 7.45 8.54 -5.54
CA HIS A 189 7.37 9.66 -6.49
C HIS A 189 6.08 9.67 -7.33
N SER A 190 4.97 9.26 -6.74
CA SER A 190 3.69 9.00 -7.41
C SER A 190 2.59 9.88 -6.81
N ASN A 191 1.67 10.35 -7.66
CA ASN A 191 0.57 11.20 -7.22
C ASN A 191 -0.78 10.53 -7.50
N ASN A 192 -1.84 10.98 -6.80
CA ASN A 192 -3.21 10.49 -6.99
C ASN A 192 -3.33 8.95 -6.85
N VAL A 193 -2.66 8.40 -5.85
CA VAL A 193 -2.66 6.97 -5.57
C VAL A 193 -3.86 6.59 -4.70
N GLN A 194 -4.54 5.51 -5.05
CA GLN A 194 -5.57 4.92 -4.17
C GLN A 194 -5.33 3.41 -3.97
N ILE A 195 -5.31 2.99 -2.71
CA ILE A 195 -5.32 1.57 -2.33
C ILE A 195 -6.57 1.33 -1.49
N SER A 196 -7.42 0.39 -1.89
CA SER A 196 -8.71 0.17 -1.23
C SER A 196 -9.14 -1.30 -1.13
N ASP A 197 -9.78 -1.64 -0.01
CA ASP A 197 -10.46 -2.91 0.30
C ASP A 197 -9.56 -4.16 0.40
N VAL A 198 -8.34 -4.11 -0.07
CA VAL A 198 -7.45 -5.28 -0.12
C VAL A 198 -6.94 -5.69 1.26
N ARG A 199 -6.62 -6.98 1.38
CA ARG A 199 -5.94 -7.54 2.54
C ARG A 199 -4.44 -7.62 2.25
N LEU A 200 -3.62 -7.04 3.11
CA LEU A 200 -2.16 -7.06 3.04
C LEU A 200 -1.65 -7.88 4.24
N VAL A 201 -1.11 -9.04 3.99
CA VAL A 201 -0.78 -9.97 5.08
C VAL A 201 0.62 -10.56 4.95
N ASN A 202 1.16 -10.98 6.08
CA ASN A 202 2.41 -11.74 6.16
C ASN A 202 3.60 -11.09 5.44
N SER A 203 3.70 -9.76 5.48
CA SER A 203 4.85 -9.09 4.88
C SER A 203 6.17 -9.60 5.46
N PRO A 204 7.19 -9.85 4.64
CA PRO A 204 8.52 -10.19 5.16
C PRO A 204 9.15 -9.06 5.98
N PHE A 205 8.84 -7.81 5.64
CA PHE A 205 9.34 -6.58 6.27
C PHE A 205 8.21 -5.53 6.29
N TRP A 206 8.48 -4.24 6.10
CA TRP A 206 7.46 -3.19 6.01
C TRP A 206 6.36 -3.54 5.01
N THR A 207 5.11 -3.31 5.38
CA THR A 207 3.98 -3.75 4.56
C THR A 207 3.66 -2.75 3.46
N THR A 208 3.40 -1.49 3.79
CA THR A 208 3.09 -0.46 2.80
C THR A 208 4.01 0.72 3.01
N HIS A 209 4.98 0.90 2.13
CA HIS A 209 5.89 2.05 2.17
C HIS A 209 5.57 3.01 1.03
N ILE A 210 5.12 4.21 1.37
CA ILE A 210 4.92 5.32 0.43
C ILE A 210 5.98 6.39 0.65
N TYR A 211 6.68 6.79 -0.44
CA TYR A 211 7.81 7.71 -0.38
C TYR A 211 7.69 8.82 -1.42
N LYS A 212 7.81 10.09 -0.98
CA LYS A 212 7.69 11.28 -1.85
C LYS A 212 6.45 11.22 -2.74
N CYS A 213 5.32 10.85 -2.17
CA CYS A 213 4.02 10.81 -2.85
C CYS A 213 3.15 11.99 -2.43
N ASP A 214 2.26 12.41 -3.33
CA ASP A 214 1.23 13.41 -3.07
C ASP A 214 -0.16 12.86 -3.40
N SER A 215 -1.17 13.23 -2.60
CA SER A 215 -2.56 12.84 -2.83
C SER A 215 -2.77 11.32 -2.80
N VAL A 216 -2.46 10.71 -1.66
CA VAL A 216 -2.58 9.25 -1.44
C VAL A 216 -3.78 8.93 -0.55
N LYS A 217 -4.62 8.00 -0.98
CA LYS A 217 -5.75 7.46 -0.19
C LYS A 217 -5.55 5.97 0.08
N LEU A 218 -5.55 5.62 1.36
CA LEU A 218 -5.50 4.24 1.87
C LEU A 218 -6.83 3.97 2.59
N LEU A 219 -7.74 3.23 1.93
CA LEU A 219 -9.13 3.12 2.33
C LEU A 219 -9.51 1.67 2.65
N ASP A 220 -10.05 1.43 3.84
CA ASP A 220 -10.62 0.14 4.28
C ASP A 220 -9.65 -1.05 4.10
N LEU A 221 -8.38 -0.83 4.35
CA LEU A 221 -7.35 -1.88 4.26
C LEU A 221 -7.41 -2.79 5.48
N HIS A 222 -7.12 -4.07 5.28
CA HIS A 222 -6.88 -5.01 6.37
C HIS A 222 -5.42 -5.46 6.36
N ILE A 223 -4.62 -4.95 7.30
CA ILE A 223 -3.18 -5.20 7.36
C ILE A 223 -2.87 -6.06 8.58
N TYR A 224 -2.20 -7.20 8.35
CA TYR A 224 -1.96 -8.16 9.41
C TYR A 224 -0.61 -8.88 9.28
N SER A 225 0.08 -9.03 10.40
CA SER A 225 1.23 -9.95 10.54
C SER A 225 1.15 -10.72 11.86
N PRO A 226 1.49 -12.05 11.86
CA PRO A 226 1.33 -12.89 13.03
C PRO A 226 2.42 -12.65 14.08
N SER A 227 2.06 -12.84 15.35
CA SER A 227 3.00 -12.90 16.47
C SER A 227 3.37 -14.33 16.87
N SER A 228 2.64 -15.31 16.38
CA SER A 228 2.81 -16.75 16.67
C SER A 228 2.42 -17.58 15.43
N PRO A 229 3.04 -18.75 15.17
CA PRO A 229 4.14 -19.38 15.91
C PRO A 229 5.50 -18.70 15.72
N VAL A 230 5.68 -17.90 14.66
CA VAL A 230 6.88 -17.10 14.40
C VAL A 230 6.48 -15.63 14.36
N LYS A 231 7.04 -14.84 15.28
CA LYS A 231 6.80 -13.39 15.28
C LYS A 231 7.39 -12.78 14.00
N ALA A 232 6.57 -12.04 13.28
CA ALA A 232 6.99 -11.27 12.10
C ALA A 232 7.71 -9.98 12.55
N PRO A 233 9.03 -9.83 12.35
CA PRO A 233 9.77 -8.67 12.84
C PRO A 233 9.68 -7.49 11.88
N SER A 234 9.53 -6.26 12.41
CA SER A 234 9.56 -5.00 11.65
C SER A 234 8.55 -4.99 10.49
N THR A 235 7.31 -5.38 10.80
CA THR A 235 6.22 -5.43 9.82
C THR A 235 5.29 -4.24 9.99
N ASP A 236 5.85 -3.03 9.99
CA ASP A 236 5.11 -1.77 10.02
C ASP A 236 3.98 -1.84 8.98
N ALA A 237 2.76 -1.41 9.36
CA ALA A 237 1.64 -1.54 8.44
C ALA A 237 1.69 -0.48 7.33
N ILE A 238 1.94 0.78 7.71
CA ILE A 238 2.02 1.90 6.76
C ILE A 238 3.18 2.81 7.16
N ASP A 239 4.15 2.94 6.27
CA ASP A 239 5.25 3.89 6.37
C ASP A 239 5.01 5.06 5.43
N ILE A 240 4.81 6.25 5.95
CA ILE A 240 4.61 7.49 5.21
C ILE A 240 5.92 8.27 5.28
N ASP A 241 6.67 8.31 4.16
CA ASP A 241 8.03 8.87 4.12
C ASP A 241 8.07 10.09 3.18
N ALA A 242 8.20 11.28 3.74
CA ALA A 242 8.26 12.55 3.03
C ALA A 242 7.07 12.77 2.05
N CYS A 243 5.87 12.46 2.49
CA CYS A 243 4.65 12.54 1.68
C CYS A 243 3.78 13.76 2.04
N LYS A 244 2.86 14.08 1.13
CA LYS A 244 1.91 15.16 1.30
C LYS A 244 0.50 14.74 0.89
N ASN A 245 -0.53 15.33 1.55
CA ASN A 245 -1.93 15.01 1.29
C ASN A 245 -2.20 13.50 1.36
N VAL A 246 -2.12 12.93 2.56
CA VAL A 246 -2.36 11.49 2.77
C VAL A 246 -3.60 11.28 3.64
N LEU A 247 -4.54 10.49 3.14
CA LEU A 247 -5.70 10.02 3.89
C LEU A 247 -5.58 8.54 4.17
N VAL A 248 -5.60 8.16 5.45
CA VAL A 248 -5.72 6.77 5.91
C VAL A 248 -7.06 6.63 6.62
N LYS A 249 -8.00 5.90 6.03
CA LYS A 249 -9.37 5.81 6.54
C LYS A 249 -9.91 4.40 6.57
N GLY A 250 -10.60 4.05 7.67
CA GLY A 250 -11.31 2.79 7.82
C GLY A 250 -10.41 1.54 7.90
N CYS A 251 -9.11 1.71 8.06
CA CYS A 251 -8.16 0.61 8.02
C CYS A 251 -8.10 -0.16 9.34
N TYR A 252 -7.97 -1.48 9.26
CA TYR A 252 -7.61 -2.34 10.37
C TYR A 252 -6.14 -2.72 10.27
N MET A 253 -5.36 -2.48 11.33
CA MET A 253 -3.93 -2.78 11.40
C MET A 253 -3.61 -3.58 12.66
N SER A 254 -3.04 -4.78 12.48
CA SER A 254 -2.55 -5.62 13.58
C SER A 254 -1.23 -6.27 13.15
N VAL A 255 -0.14 -5.68 13.59
CA VAL A 255 1.23 -5.99 13.12
C VAL A 255 2.19 -6.04 14.30
N ASN A 256 3.44 -6.47 14.08
CA ASN A 256 4.42 -6.60 15.16
C ASN A 256 5.42 -5.44 15.25
N ASP A 257 5.05 -4.31 14.67
CA ASP A 257 5.79 -3.05 14.75
C ASP A 257 4.78 -1.89 14.69
N ASP A 258 5.13 -0.76 14.10
CA ASP A 258 4.26 0.41 14.04
C ASP A 258 3.03 0.17 13.16
N ALA A 259 1.86 0.66 13.57
CA ALA A 259 0.69 0.69 12.70
C ALA A 259 0.88 1.73 11.60
N ILE A 260 1.32 2.93 11.97
CA ILE A 260 1.67 3.99 11.02
C ILE A 260 2.95 4.65 11.52
N ALA A 261 3.97 4.72 10.66
CA ALA A 261 5.21 5.43 10.94
C ALA A 261 5.39 6.60 9.99
N LEU A 262 5.55 7.81 10.54
CA LEU A 262 5.89 9.01 9.77
C LEU A 262 7.40 9.12 9.68
N LYS A 263 7.94 8.94 8.47
CA LYS A 263 9.37 8.94 8.19
C LYS A 263 9.74 10.15 7.33
N GLY A 264 10.96 10.63 7.40
CA GLY A 264 11.37 11.81 6.62
C GLY A 264 12.86 11.88 6.33
N GLY A 265 13.66 11.12 7.06
CA GLY A 265 15.12 11.08 6.93
C GLY A 265 15.77 10.44 8.16
N LYS A 266 17.09 10.24 8.12
CA LYS A 266 17.83 9.60 9.20
C LYS A 266 19.16 10.29 9.46
N GLY A 267 19.47 10.46 10.74
CA GLY A 267 20.75 10.99 11.20
C GLY A 267 20.77 12.50 11.38
N PRO A 268 21.88 13.04 11.92
CA PRO A 268 21.97 14.45 12.35
C PRO A 268 21.98 15.46 11.20
N TRP A 269 22.15 15.01 9.96
CA TRP A 269 22.19 15.85 8.75
C TRP A 269 21.03 15.53 7.79
N ALA A 270 19.96 14.92 8.33
CA ALA A 270 18.81 14.52 7.51
C ALA A 270 18.13 15.70 6.81
N ASP A 271 18.15 16.87 7.42
CA ASP A 271 17.60 18.12 6.88
C ASP A 271 18.39 18.70 5.69
N GLN A 272 19.62 18.25 5.49
CA GLN A 272 20.48 18.70 4.39
C GLN A 272 20.43 17.80 3.16
N ASP A 273 19.84 16.63 3.28
CA ASP A 273 19.69 15.69 2.16
C ASP A 273 18.40 16.02 1.38
N PRO A 274 18.50 16.39 0.08
CA PRO A 274 17.35 16.75 -0.75
C PRO A 274 16.36 15.59 -0.97
N ASP A 275 16.79 14.35 -0.69
CA ASP A 275 15.94 13.18 -0.76
C ASP A 275 15.10 12.96 0.50
N ASN A 276 15.41 13.66 1.57
CA ASN A 276 14.61 13.72 2.78
C ASN A 276 13.53 14.80 2.71
N GLY A 277 12.60 14.75 3.63
CA GLY A 277 11.56 15.78 3.75
C GLY A 277 10.57 15.49 4.86
N GLY A 278 9.80 16.49 5.23
CA GLY A 278 8.72 16.35 6.19
C GLY A 278 7.47 15.76 5.55
N ASN A 279 6.65 15.14 6.38
CA ASN A 279 5.28 14.79 6.04
C ASN A 279 4.35 15.95 6.35
N CYS A 280 3.37 16.24 5.50
CA CYS A 280 2.39 17.29 5.76
C CYS A 280 1.00 16.93 5.22
N ASP A 281 -0.02 17.55 5.84
CA ASP A 281 -1.41 17.42 5.44
C ASP A 281 -1.84 15.93 5.44
N ILE A 282 -1.76 15.27 6.62
CA ILE A 282 -2.10 13.86 6.84
C ILE A 282 -3.35 13.77 7.71
N ILE A 283 -4.32 12.97 7.29
CA ILE A 283 -5.49 12.60 8.08
C ILE A 283 -5.53 11.09 8.26
N ILE A 284 -5.66 10.66 9.52
CA ILE A 284 -5.85 9.25 9.91
C ILE A 284 -7.17 9.22 10.69
N GLU A 285 -8.16 8.55 10.13
CA GLU A 285 -9.50 8.52 10.75
C GLU A 285 -10.17 7.15 10.63
N ASP A 286 -11.09 6.86 11.52
CA ASP A 286 -11.90 5.63 11.55
C ASP A 286 -11.07 4.33 11.51
N CYS A 287 -9.80 4.38 11.93
CA CYS A 287 -8.90 3.24 11.93
C CYS A 287 -8.98 2.42 13.21
N THR A 288 -8.81 1.12 13.09
CA THR A 288 -8.76 0.19 14.23
C THR A 288 -7.34 -0.37 14.37
N PHE A 289 -6.73 -0.15 15.52
CA PHE A 289 -5.41 -0.69 15.87
C PHE A 289 -5.58 -1.93 16.75
N GLY A 290 -5.13 -3.08 16.24
CA GLY A 290 -5.02 -4.31 17.00
C GLY A 290 -3.70 -4.38 17.78
N PHE A 291 -2.97 -5.46 17.65
CA PHE A 291 -1.62 -5.56 18.20
C PHE A 291 -0.63 -4.79 17.35
N CYS A 292 -0.06 -3.71 17.87
CA CYS A 292 0.93 -2.85 17.18
C CYS A 292 1.54 -1.85 18.18
N HIS A 293 2.51 -1.04 17.72
CA HIS A 293 3.07 0.07 18.52
C HIS A 293 2.25 1.38 18.39
N GLY A 294 1.21 1.42 17.55
CA GLY A 294 0.40 2.61 17.32
C GLY A 294 0.95 3.50 16.20
N VAL A 295 0.77 4.82 16.34
CA VAL A 295 1.27 5.80 15.38
C VAL A 295 2.57 6.40 15.94
N LEU A 296 3.65 6.28 15.17
CA LEU A 296 4.97 6.83 15.49
C LEU A 296 5.28 8.03 14.58
N THR A 297 5.73 9.13 15.20
CA THR A 297 6.09 10.38 14.50
C THR A 297 7.54 10.76 14.76
#